data_76f0c118444fe70514e6ab429a179ad0
#
_entry.id   76f0c118444fe70514e6ab429a179ad0
#
_cell.length_a   1.000
_cell.length_b   1.000
_cell.length_c   1.000
_cell.angle_alpha   90.00
_cell.angle_beta   90.00
_cell.angle_gamma   90.00
#
_symmetry.space_group_name_H-M   'P 1'
#
loop_
_entity.id
_entity.type
_entity.pdbx_description
1 polymer ?
#
loop_
_entity_poly.entity_id
_entity_poly.type
_entity_poly.pdbx_seq_one_letter_code
_entity_poly.pdbx_strand_id
1 'polypeptide(L)'
;MPQQTCLFASPDETPSGLVRTMEHLAEDILPAKAASGAYPVRFDHCFKRIAYDVAVGAKWDTDVTPPFCANATPAQVRRAIDVLRAMARDPDRAHEYNRYSLRCRNADA
;
A
#
# COMPACT_ATOMS: atom_id res chain seq x y z
N MET A 1 -14.50 -5.04 27.43
CA MET A 1 -14.32 -5.41 27.14
C MET A 1 -13.92 -5.49 26.92
N PRO A 2 -13.95 -5.63 26.77
CA PRO A 2 -13.64 -5.92 26.12
C PRO A 2 -13.27 -6.04 25.75
N GLN A 3 -13.29 -6.00 25.48
CA GLN A 3 -13.21 -6.28 24.89
C GLN A 3 -12.83 -6.42 24.45
N GLN A 4 -12.88 -6.33 24.39
CA GLN A 4 -12.79 -6.67 23.84
C GLN A 4 -12.18 -6.60 23.21
N THR A 5 -12.04 -6.15 23.16
CA THR A 5 -11.67 -6.13 22.55
C THR A 5 -10.79 -6.14 22.28
N CYS A 6 -10.60 -5.79 22.35
CA CYS A 6 -9.94 -5.94 22.06
C CYS A 6 -9.49 -6.28 22.14
N LEU A 7 -9.41 -5.90 22.83
CA LEU A 7 -9.17 -6.57 22.72
C LEU A 7 -9.05 -7.19 21.94
N PHE A 8 -9.54 -6.67 21.88
CA PHE A 8 -9.61 -7.49 20.72
C PHE A 8 -9.17 -6.73 19.53
N ALA A 9 -8.13 -7.19 18.90
CA ALA A 9 -7.81 -6.73 17.58
C ALA A 9 -9.05 -6.94 16.71
N SER A 10 -9.49 -5.91 15.98
CA SER A 10 -10.50 -6.11 14.96
C SER A 10 -9.94 -7.08 13.93
N PRO A 11 -10.76 -7.77 13.11
CA PRO A 11 -10.24 -8.65 12.07
C PRO A 11 -9.21 -7.97 11.17
N ASP A 12 -9.31 -6.65 11.00
CA ASP A 12 -8.37 -5.88 10.17
C ASP A 12 -6.99 -5.74 10.80
N GLU A 13 -6.87 -6.02 12.11
CA GLU A 13 -5.60 -5.91 12.83
C GLU A 13 -4.78 -7.20 12.80
N THR A 14 -5.36 -8.31 12.35
CA THR A 14 -4.60 -9.56 12.18
C THR A 14 -3.72 -9.46 10.95
N PRO A 15 -2.62 -10.22 10.88
CA PRO A 15 -1.78 -10.19 9.68
C PRO A 15 -2.56 -10.48 8.39
N SER A 16 -3.43 -11.48 8.38
CA SER A 16 -4.23 -11.77 7.19
C SER A 16 -5.28 -10.70 6.92
N GLY A 17 -5.82 -10.09 7.97
CA GLY A 17 -6.77 -8.98 7.85
C GLY A 17 -6.11 -7.74 7.26
N LEU A 18 -4.89 -7.44 7.69
CA LEU A 18 -4.12 -6.32 7.14
C LEU A 18 -3.84 -6.52 5.65
N VAL A 19 -3.44 -7.73 5.26
CA VAL A 19 -3.19 -8.02 3.85
C VAL A 19 -4.47 -7.87 3.03
N ARG A 20 -5.60 -8.37 3.54
CA ARG A 20 -6.88 -8.21 2.83
C ARG A 20 -7.27 -6.75 2.66
N THR A 21 -7.07 -5.93 3.70
CA THR A 21 -7.34 -4.50 3.62
C THR A 21 -6.45 -3.84 2.56
N MET A 22 -5.17 -4.17 2.58
CA MET A 22 -4.21 -3.65 1.61
C MET A 22 -4.61 -4.02 0.19
N GLU A 23 -4.94 -5.28 -0.03
CA GLU A 23 -5.33 -5.76 -1.36
C GLU A 23 -6.63 -5.12 -1.84
N HIS A 24 -7.61 -4.96 -0.95
CA HIS A 24 -8.86 -4.31 -1.31
C HIS A 24 -8.64 -2.87 -1.76
N LEU A 25 -7.79 -2.13 -1.05
CA LEU A 25 -7.47 -0.75 -1.43
C LEU A 25 -6.77 -0.70 -2.79
N ALA A 26 -5.82 -1.59 -3.02
CA ALA A 26 -5.01 -1.56 -4.23
C ALA A 26 -5.73 -2.16 -5.45
N GLU A 27 -6.58 -3.14 -5.23
CA GLU A 27 -7.19 -3.90 -6.33
C GLU A 27 -8.59 -3.44 -6.69
N ASP A 28 -9.33 -2.91 -5.70
CA ASP A 28 -10.72 -2.52 -5.92
C ASP A 28 -10.92 -1.01 -5.84
N ILE A 29 -10.49 -0.38 -4.75
CA ILE A 29 -10.79 1.02 -4.47
C ILE A 29 -10.02 1.94 -5.42
N LEU A 30 -8.70 1.81 -5.46
CA LEU A 30 -7.87 2.74 -6.25
C LEU A 30 -8.06 2.60 -7.75
N PRO A 31 -8.13 1.39 -8.34
CA PRO A 31 -8.42 1.32 -9.77
C PRO A 31 -9.77 1.93 -10.15
N ALA A 32 -10.79 1.77 -9.28
CA ALA A 32 -12.09 2.39 -9.53
C ALA A 32 -11.99 3.92 -9.52
N LYS A 33 -11.23 4.49 -8.58
CA LYS A 33 -11.02 5.94 -8.52
C LYS A 33 -10.16 6.42 -9.70
N ALA A 34 -9.19 5.63 -10.11
CA ALA A 34 -8.29 5.98 -11.20
C ALA A 34 -8.99 6.05 -12.55
N ALA A 35 -10.16 5.44 -12.67
CA ALA A 35 -10.97 5.54 -13.89
C ALA A 35 -11.33 6.98 -14.22
N SER A 36 -11.30 7.90 -13.25
CA SER A 36 -11.57 9.33 -13.46
C SER A 36 -10.46 10.01 -14.28
N GLY A 37 -9.27 9.43 -14.35
CA GLY A 37 -8.13 10.03 -15.04
C GLY A 37 -7.29 10.96 -14.19
N ALA A 38 -7.64 11.15 -12.91
CA ALA A 38 -6.92 12.08 -12.03
C ALA A 38 -5.65 11.46 -11.44
N TYR A 39 -5.46 10.17 -11.59
CA TYR A 39 -4.35 9.43 -10.96
C TYR A 39 -3.22 9.19 -11.95
N PRO A 40 -1.96 9.09 -11.45
CA PRO A 40 -0.79 8.87 -12.34
C PRO A 40 -0.72 7.46 -12.91
N VAL A 41 -1.43 6.51 -12.29
CA VAL A 41 -1.46 5.09 -12.69
C VAL A 41 -2.89 4.60 -12.61
N ARG A 42 -3.17 3.41 -13.14
CA ARG A 42 -4.55 2.93 -13.28
C ARG A 42 -4.78 1.52 -12.76
N PHE A 43 -3.74 0.70 -12.65
CA PHE A 43 -3.89 -0.72 -12.38
C PHE A 43 -3.41 -1.09 -10.98
N ASP A 44 -3.94 -2.19 -10.46
CA ASP A 44 -3.65 -2.67 -9.11
C ASP A 44 -2.14 -2.82 -8.85
N HIS A 45 -1.42 -3.43 -9.80
CA HIS A 45 0.02 -3.65 -9.61
C HIS A 45 0.81 -2.34 -9.55
N CYS A 46 0.32 -1.29 -10.21
CA CYS A 46 0.96 0.02 -10.15
C CYS A 46 0.78 0.66 -8.78
N PHE A 47 -0.42 0.56 -8.21
CA PHE A 47 -0.68 1.08 -6.88
C PHE A 47 0.09 0.29 -5.82
N LYS A 48 0.20 -1.02 -5.98
CA LYS A 48 0.99 -1.86 -5.08
C LYS A 48 2.46 -1.46 -5.11
N ARG A 49 3.02 -1.27 -6.31
CA ARG A 49 4.40 -0.82 -6.45
C ARG A 49 4.66 0.47 -5.67
N ILE A 50 3.79 1.45 -5.85
CA ILE A 50 3.92 2.74 -5.17
C ILE A 50 3.86 2.55 -3.65
N ALA A 51 2.85 1.84 -3.19
CA ALA A 51 2.65 1.65 -1.75
C ALA A 51 3.81 0.90 -1.11
N TYR A 52 4.30 -0.13 -1.76
CA TYR A 52 5.40 -0.94 -1.23
C TYR A 52 6.70 -0.14 -1.19
N ASP A 53 7.01 0.59 -2.26
CA ASP A 53 8.23 1.41 -2.29
C ASP A 53 8.20 2.50 -1.22
N VAL A 54 7.07 3.15 -1.03
CA VAL A 54 6.94 4.18 0.01
C VAL A 54 7.02 3.56 1.40
N ALA A 55 6.34 2.43 1.61
CA ALA A 55 6.32 1.75 2.90
C ALA A 55 7.71 1.27 3.33
N VAL A 56 8.51 0.82 2.39
CA VAL A 56 9.86 0.32 2.65
C VAL A 56 10.89 1.45 2.66
N GLY A 57 10.66 2.50 1.89
CA GLY A 57 11.59 3.62 1.78
C GLY A 57 12.65 3.41 0.71
N ALA A 58 12.44 2.45 -0.18
CA ALA A 58 13.37 2.09 -1.26
C ALA A 58 12.59 1.26 -2.28
N LYS A 59 13.26 0.82 -3.35
CA LYS A 59 12.67 -0.20 -4.21
C LYS A 59 12.40 -1.42 -3.32
N TRP A 60 11.12 -1.78 -3.15
CA TRP A 60 10.69 -2.64 -2.05
C TRP A 60 11.34 -4.03 -2.05
N ASP A 61 11.58 -4.59 -3.22
CA ASP A 61 12.10 -5.96 -3.32
C ASP A 61 13.60 -6.06 -3.08
N THR A 62 14.27 -4.95 -2.77
CA THR A 62 15.64 -5.00 -2.26
C THR A 62 15.67 -5.35 -0.78
N ASP A 63 14.60 -5.04 -0.03
CA ASP A 63 14.53 -5.27 1.40
C ASP A 63 13.53 -6.36 1.80
N VAL A 64 12.52 -6.62 0.98
CA VAL A 64 11.49 -7.61 1.24
C VAL A 64 11.49 -8.64 0.12
N THR A 65 11.64 -9.90 0.47
CA THR A 65 11.59 -10.97 -0.51
C THR A 65 10.16 -11.07 -1.09
N PRO A 66 9.99 -11.10 -2.42
CA PRO A 66 8.66 -11.30 -2.97
C PRO A 66 8.06 -12.66 -2.58
N PRO A 67 6.76 -12.76 -2.40
CA PRO A 67 5.77 -11.69 -2.53
C PRO A 67 5.70 -10.82 -1.26
N PHE A 68 5.38 -9.56 -1.45
CA PHE A 68 5.34 -8.59 -0.35
C PHE A 68 4.37 -9.03 0.76
N CYS A 69 3.18 -9.48 0.38
CA CYS A 69 2.15 -9.83 1.36
C CYS A 69 2.56 -11.01 2.25
N ALA A 70 3.46 -11.87 1.79
CA ALA A 70 3.91 -13.02 2.58
C ALA A 70 5.14 -12.70 3.44
N ASN A 71 5.94 -11.73 3.06
CA ASN A 71 7.27 -11.53 3.66
C ASN A 71 7.47 -10.17 4.32
N ALA A 72 6.60 -9.21 4.06
CA ALA A 72 6.68 -7.90 4.71
C ALA A 72 6.28 -8.03 6.18
N THR A 73 6.86 -7.17 7.02
CA THR A 73 6.47 -7.10 8.41
C THR A 73 5.08 -6.48 8.54
N PRO A 74 4.36 -6.74 9.66
CA PRO A 74 3.09 -6.05 9.89
C PRO A 74 3.22 -4.53 9.84
N ALA A 75 4.33 -3.97 10.32
CA ALA A 75 4.55 -2.52 10.27
C ALA A 75 4.65 -2.03 8.82
N GLN A 76 5.33 -2.79 7.97
CA GLN A 76 5.43 -2.45 6.55
C GLN A 76 4.06 -2.52 5.86
N VAL A 77 3.28 -3.54 6.17
CA VAL A 77 1.92 -3.67 5.62
C VAL A 77 1.05 -2.50 6.08
N ARG A 78 1.12 -2.12 7.36
CA ARG A 78 0.36 -0.98 7.86
C ARG A 78 0.74 0.32 7.15
N ARG A 79 2.03 0.53 6.92
CA ARG A 79 2.48 1.71 6.17
C ARG A 79 1.96 1.70 4.74
N ALA A 80 1.98 0.54 4.09
CA ALA A 80 1.44 0.41 2.74
C ALA A 80 -0.06 0.76 2.72
N ILE A 81 -0.80 0.31 3.74
CA ILE A 81 -2.23 0.64 3.87
C ILE A 81 -2.41 2.15 4.02
N ASP A 82 -1.59 2.80 4.86
CA ASP A 82 -1.68 4.24 5.06
C ASP A 82 -1.42 5.00 3.76
N VAL A 83 -0.43 4.55 2.98
CA VAL A 83 -0.13 5.15 1.68
C VAL A 83 -1.30 4.98 0.73
N LEU A 84 -1.87 3.77 0.66
CA LEU A 84 -3.00 3.49 -0.22
C LEU A 84 -4.23 4.33 0.17
N ARG A 85 -4.49 4.48 1.47
CA ARG A 85 -5.59 5.31 1.96
C ARG A 85 -5.38 6.78 1.62
N ALA A 86 -4.16 7.27 1.77
CA ALA A 86 -3.83 8.66 1.42
C ALA A 86 -4.06 8.90 -0.08
N MET A 87 -3.62 7.97 -0.91
CA MET A 87 -3.86 8.06 -2.35
C MET A 87 -5.36 8.02 -2.69
N ALA A 88 -6.12 7.19 -1.98
CA ALA A 88 -7.55 7.09 -2.23
C ALA A 88 -8.29 8.40 -1.90
N ARG A 89 -7.78 9.16 -0.92
CA ARG A 89 -8.39 10.42 -0.53
C ARG A 89 -7.95 11.60 -1.38
N ASP A 90 -6.75 11.52 -1.98
CA ASP A 90 -6.14 12.67 -2.62
C ASP A 90 -5.28 12.24 -3.82
N PRO A 91 -5.74 12.51 -5.04
CA PRO A 91 -4.95 12.19 -6.24
C PRO A 91 -3.58 12.87 -6.26
N ASP A 92 -3.44 14.05 -5.66
CA ASP A 92 -2.14 14.74 -5.60
C ASP A 92 -1.14 13.93 -4.79
N ARG A 93 -1.58 13.27 -3.73
CA ARG A 93 -0.73 12.35 -2.97
C ARG A 93 -0.28 11.18 -3.84
N ALA A 94 -1.17 10.66 -4.67
CA ALA A 94 -0.80 9.59 -5.59
C ALA A 94 0.30 10.02 -6.55
N HIS A 95 0.23 11.26 -7.04
CA HIS A 95 1.29 11.79 -7.91
C HIS A 95 2.61 11.94 -7.16
N GLU A 96 2.57 12.45 -5.92
CA GLU A 96 3.78 12.59 -5.09
C GLU A 96 4.43 11.25 -4.80
N TYR A 97 3.64 10.28 -4.38
CA TYR A 97 4.15 8.95 -4.05
C TYR A 97 4.66 8.21 -5.28
N ASN A 98 4.00 8.41 -6.42
CA ASN A 98 4.48 7.81 -7.66
C ASN A 98 5.85 8.37 -8.05
N ARG A 99 6.05 9.68 -7.92
CA ARG A 99 7.35 10.30 -8.19
C ARG A 99 8.42 9.74 -7.25
N TYR A 100 8.09 9.58 -5.98
CA TYR A 100 9.01 8.99 -5.00
C TYR A 100 9.39 7.56 -5.40
N SER A 101 8.40 6.75 -5.72
CA SER A 101 8.62 5.35 -6.14
C SER A 101 9.52 5.28 -7.36
N LEU A 102 9.28 6.13 -8.35
CA LEU A 102 10.10 6.16 -9.56
C LEU A 102 11.54 6.57 -9.26
N ARG A 103 11.73 7.52 -8.33
CA ARG A 103 13.09 7.90 -7.91
C ARG A 103 13.82 6.74 -7.23
N CYS A 104 13.12 5.99 -6.39
CA CYS A 104 13.70 4.80 -5.75
C CYS A 104 14.20 3.80 -6.78
N ARG A 105 13.43 3.61 -7.85
CA ARG A 105 13.77 2.65 -8.90
C ARG A 105 14.88 3.15 -9.79
N ASN A 106 14.90 4.44 -10.07
CA ASN A 106 15.96 5.03 -10.89
C ASN A 106 17.32 5.04 -10.16
N ALA A 107 17.28 5.22 -8.84
CA ALA A 107 18.51 5.21 -8.04
C ALA A 107 19.17 3.82 -8.04
N ASP A 108 18.39 2.76 -8.26
CA ASP A 108 18.88 1.39 -8.31
C ASP A 108 19.37 0.97 -9.70
N ALA A 109 19.13 1.79 -10.69
CA ALA A 109 19.46 1.45 -12.07
C ALA A 109 20.96 1.59 -12.36
#